data_5159a9d3dfa181be7f70550c455f8dee
#
_entry.id   5159a9d3dfa181be7f70550c455f8dee
#
_cell.length_a   1.000
_cell.length_b   1.000
_cell.length_c   1.000
_cell.angle_alpha   90.00
_cell.angle_beta   90.00
_cell.angle_gamma   90.00
#
_symmetry.space_group_name_H-M   'P 1'
#
loop_
_entity.id
_entity.type
_entity.pdbx_description
1 polymer ?
#
loop_
_entity_poly.entity_id
_entity_poly.type
_entity_poly.pdbx_seq_one_letter_code
_entity_poly.pdbx_strand_id
1 'polypeptide(L)'
;EVISKVLYPEDKHYEGKMLRLKQHYFFTSATLQYAIKNFKKHFGNNFDLLPDKCVFHINDTHPGLAIPELIRLLIDQEGLSWEMAQRITYRCMAYTNHTVMAEALERWPVDMMKQTLPRIYMILEELNRRMCAELFKSYPDQWERIGHMAIIGYGQVHMANLCVAMSFSVNGVSQLHGKILQDSLFHDYWLLNNCLLYTSPSPRDTERS
;
A
#
# COMPACT_ATOMS: atom_id res chain seq x y z
N GLU A 1 -5.23 27.09 -4.83
CA GLU A 1 -4.02 26.50 -4.21
C GLU A 1 -3.41 25.51 -5.19
N VAL A 2 -2.14 25.70 -5.58
CA VAL A 2 -1.49 24.82 -6.55
C VAL A 2 -0.80 23.68 -5.77
N ILE A 3 -1.44 22.51 -5.75
CA ILE A 3 -0.96 21.31 -5.01
C ILE A 3 0.48 20.93 -5.38
N SER A 4 0.88 21.14 -6.63
CA SER A 4 2.21 20.78 -7.14
C SER A 4 3.25 21.90 -7.09
N LYS A 5 2.92 23.08 -6.53
CA LYS A 5 3.82 24.24 -6.53
C LYS A 5 5.11 24.03 -5.70
N VAL A 6 5.01 23.25 -4.62
CA VAL A 6 6.15 22.86 -3.79
C VAL A 6 6.12 21.35 -3.61
N LEU A 7 7.11 20.65 -4.17
CA LEU A 7 7.27 19.19 -3.95
C LEU A 7 7.91 18.94 -2.59
N TYR A 8 7.44 17.90 -1.90
CA TYR A 8 7.89 17.52 -0.56
C TYR A 8 7.84 18.70 0.43
N PRO A 9 6.64 19.25 0.72
CA PRO A 9 6.51 20.31 1.73
C PRO A 9 7.00 19.79 3.08
N GLU A 10 7.53 20.70 3.88
CA GLU A 10 7.93 20.37 5.25
C GLU A 10 6.72 19.86 6.03
N ASP A 11 6.82 18.66 6.62
CA ASP A 11 5.70 17.96 7.27
C ASP A 11 5.75 18.03 8.80
N LYS A 12 6.53 18.97 9.34
CA LYS A 12 6.58 19.25 10.79
C LYS A 12 5.28 19.86 11.31
N HIS A 13 4.53 20.56 10.44
CA HIS A 13 3.27 21.20 10.77
C HIS A 13 2.09 20.49 10.10
N TYR A 14 0.92 20.61 10.72
CA TYR A 14 -0.31 19.95 10.25
C TYR A 14 -0.64 20.27 8.79
N GLU A 15 -0.56 21.55 8.41
CA GLU A 15 -0.86 22.02 7.05
C GLU A 15 0.11 21.45 6.00
N GLY A 16 1.40 21.40 6.33
CA GLY A 16 2.42 20.81 5.47
C GLY A 16 2.20 19.31 5.29
N LYS A 17 1.88 18.61 6.37
CA LYS A 17 1.55 17.18 6.34
C LYS A 17 0.29 16.91 5.52
N MET A 18 -0.75 17.73 5.68
CA MET A 18 -1.98 17.64 4.87
C MET A 18 -1.69 17.91 3.38
N LEU A 19 -0.87 18.91 3.05
CA LEU A 19 -0.49 19.19 1.67
C LEU A 19 0.25 18.01 1.04
N ARG A 20 1.17 17.39 1.78
CA ARG A 20 1.89 16.19 1.35
C ARG A 20 0.94 15.02 1.09
N LEU A 21 -0.04 14.78 1.97
CA LEU A 21 -1.07 13.76 1.76
C LEU A 21 -1.88 14.01 0.48
N LYS A 22 -2.28 15.27 0.23
CA LYS A 22 -2.97 15.67 -1.01
C LYS A 22 -2.10 15.44 -2.24
N GLN A 23 -0.79 15.70 -2.18
CA GLN A 23 0.15 15.45 -3.26
C GLN A 23 0.28 13.95 -3.57
N HIS A 24 0.47 13.11 -2.55
CA HIS A 24 0.54 11.65 -2.70
C HIS A 24 -0.71 11.12 -3.41
N TYR A 25 -1.90 11.56 -2.97
CA TYR A 25 -3.15 11.15 -3.59
C TYR A 25 -3.30 11.67 -5.02
N PHE A 26 -3.01 12.94 -5.26
CA PHE A 26 -3.14 13.57 -6.58
C PHE A 26 -2.32 12.83 -7.64
N PHE A 27 -1.05 12.58 -7.36
CA PHE A 27 -0.16 11.91 -8.32
C PHE A 27 -0.55 10.45 -8.54
N THR A 28 -0.88 9.71 -7.49
CA THR A 28 -1.29 8.31 -7.63
C THR A 28 -2.62 8.18 -8.38
N SER A 29 -3.60 9.02 -8.06
CA SER A 29 -4.90 9.01 -8.72
C SER A 29 -4.78 9.37 -10.21
N ALA A 30 -4.02 10.41 -10.56
CA ALA A 30 -3.79 10.80 -11.95
C ALA A 30 -3.13 9.67 -12.75
N THR A 31 -2.12 9.02 -12.17
CA THR A 31 -1.40 7.90 -12.80
C THR A 31 -2.32 6.70 -13.04
N LEU A 32 -3.10 6.31 -12.03
CA LEU A 32 -4.01 5.17 -12.13
C LEU A 32 -5.14 5.42 -13.13
N GLN A 33 -5.74 6.62 -13.12
CA GLN A 33 -6.77 6.98 -14.09
C GLN A 33 -6.24 6.95 -15.53
N TYR A 34 -5.02 7.41 -15.75
CA TYR A 34 -4.36 7.33 -17.05
C TYR A 34 -4.11 5.87 -17.47
N ALA A 35 -3.62 5.03 -16.56
CA ALA A 35 -3.38 3.62 -16.83
C ALA A 35 -4.69 2.86 -17.16
N ILE A 36 -5.76 3.07 -16.36
CA ILE A 36 -7.07 2.48 -16.63
C ILE A 36 -7.64 2.95 -17.98
N LYS A 37 -7.54 4.24 -18.27
CA LYS A 37 -7.98 4.78 -19.56
C LYS A 37 -7.25 4.12 -20.73
N ASN A 38 -5.94 3.93 -20.63
CA ASN A 38 -5.17 3.23 -21.64
C ASN A 38 -5.51 1.77 -21.75
N PHE A 39 -5.66 1.08 -20.61
CA PHE A 39 -6.10 -0.31 -20.58
C PHE A 39 -7.44 -0.48 -21.33
N LYS A 40 -8.42 0.37 -21.03
CA LYS A 40 -9.75 0.31 -21.66
C LYS A 40 -9.70 0.52 -23.19
N LYS A 41 -8.78 1.32 -23.72
CA LYS A 41 -8.61 1.49 -25.17
C LYS A 41 -8.21 0.19 -25.89
N HIS A 42 -7.47 -0.68 -25.23
CA HIS A 42 -6.94 -1.89 -25.82
C HIS A 42 -7.73 -3.16 -25.48
N PHE A 43 -8.33 -3.19 -24.27
CA PHE A 43 -8.96 -4.39 -23.72
C PHE A 43 -10.43 -4.18 -23.31
N GLY A 44 -10.99 -3.00 -23.56
CA GLY A 44 -12.35 -2.65 -23.13
C GLY A 44 -12.52 -2.70 -21.61
N ASN A 45 -13.71 -3.12 -21.18
CA ASN A 45 -14.04 -3.22 -19.75
C ASN A 45 -13.77 -4.60 -19.15
N ASN A 46 -12.93 -5.42 -19.80
CA ASN A 46 -12.56 -6.74 -19.28
C ASN A 46 -11.45 -6.62 -18.20
N PHE A 47 -11.83 -6.14 -17.03
CA PHE A 47 -10.89 -5.89 -15.93
C PHE A 47 -10.27 -7.15 -15.32
N ASP A 48 -10.78 -8.35 -15.60
CA ASP A 48 -10.11 -9.60 -15.20
C ASP A 48 -8.72 -9.74 -15.85
N LEU A 49 -8.50 -9.09 -17.00
CA LEU A 49 -7.21 -9.06 -17.69
C LEU A 49 -6.25 -7.99 -17.11
N LEU A 50 -6.72 -7.06 -16.26
CA LEU A 50 -5.87 -5.96 -15.79
C LEU A 50 -4.59 -6.47 -15.10
N PRO A 51 -4.62 -7.48 -14.23
CA PRO A 51 -3.40 -7.98 -13.58
C PRO A 51 -2.39 -8.63 -14.52
N ASP A 52 -2.85 -9.12 -15.69
CA ASP A 52 -1.98 -9.72 -16.68
C ASP A 52 -1.32 -8.68 -17.61
N LYS A 53 -1.81 -7.45 -17.59
CA LYS A 53 -1.37 -6.34 -18.45
C LYS A 53 -0.73 -5.18 -17.70
N CYS A 54 -1.02 -5.03 -16.42
CA CYS A 54 -0.58 -3.90 -15.62
C CYS A 54 -0.06 -4.35 -14.27
N VAL A 55 1.15 -3.94 -13.94
CA VAL A 55 1.72 -4.02 -12.58
C VAL A 55 2.07 -2.60 -12.15
N PHE A 56 1.61 -2.22 -10.96
CA PHE A 56 1.96 -0.96 -10.32
C PHE A 56 2.97 -1.25 -9.21
N HIS A 57 4.18 -0.76 -9.42
CA HIS A 57 5.26 -0.97 -8.47
C HIS A 57 5.31 0.20 -7.47
N ILE A 58 4.96 -0.09 -6.23
CA ILE A 58 5.02 0.85 -5.10
C ILE A 58 6.47 0.90 -4.62
N ASN A 59 7.16 1.99 -4.98
CA ASN A 59 8.55 2.22 -4.59
C ASN A 59 8.57 3.02 -3.29
N ASP A 60 8.85 2.35 -2.17
CA ASP A 60 8.57 2.81 -0.81
C ASP A 60 7.06 3.05 -0.57
N THR A 61 6.66 3.60 0.56
CA THR A 61 5.24 3.81 0.92
C THR A 61 4.62 5.07 0.32
N HIS A 62 5.41 5.97 -0.27
CA HIS A 62 4.93 7.25 -0.78
C HIS A 62 3.75 7.14 -1.76
N PRO A 63 3.75 6.21 -2.74
CA PRO A 63 2.61 5.98 -3.61
C PRO A 63 1.62 4.93 -3.06
N GLY A 64 1.68 4.55 -1.80
CA GLY A 64 0.85 3.50 -1.19
C GLY A 64 -0.65 3.74 -1.29
N LEU A 65 -1.09 5.00 -1.42
CA LEU A 65 -2.49 5.36 -1.68
C LEU A 65 -2.99 4.86 -3.04
N ALA A 66 -2.11 4.38 -3.92
CA ALA A 66 -2.51 3.70 -5.16
C ALA A 66 -3.39 2.47 -4.91
N ILE A 67 -3.20 1.79 -3.78
CA ILE A 67 -3.98 0.60 -3.40
C ILE A 67 -5.46 0.97 -3.22
N PRO A 68 -5.84 1.80 -2.25
CA PRO A 68 -7.24 2.15 -2.06
C PRO A 68 -7.81 2.96 -3.23
N GLU A 69 -6.99 3.73 -3.95
CA GLU A 69 -7.45 4.47 -5.12
C GLU A 69 -7.81 3.54 -6.27
N LEU A 70 -7.02 2.49 -6.55
CA LEU A 70 -7.38 1.52 -7.59
C LEU A 70 -8.68 0.81 -7.24
N ILE A 71 -8.88 0.41 -5.98
CA ILE A 71 -10.14 -0.17 -5.51
C ILE A 71 -11.29 0.81 -5.74
N ARG A 72 -11.12 2.09 -5.38
CA ARG A 72 -12.13 3.14 -5.58
C ARG A 72 -12.52 3.27 -7.06
N LEU A 73 -11.53 3.35 -7.94
CA LEU A 73 -11.76 3.48 -9.38
C LEU A 73 -12.55 2.28 -9.92
N LEU A 74 -12.15 1.07 -9.54
CA LEU A 74 -12.82 -0.16 -9.98
C LEU A 74 -14.25 -0.28 -9.44
N ILE A 75 -14.52 0.16 -8.21
CA ILE A 75 -15.87 0.11 -7.63
C ILE A 75 -16.71 1.30 -8.11
N ASP A 76 -16.23 2.53 -7.87
CA ASP A 76 -17.06 3.73 -8.00
C ASP A 76 -17.22 4.18 -9.46
N GLN A 77 -16.24 3.91 -10.32
CA GLN A 77 -16.29 4.32 -11.73
C GLN A 77 -16.60 3.16 -12.68
N GLU A 78 -16.10 1.97 -12.39
CA GLU A 78 -16.26 0.83 -13.29
C GLU A 78 -17.33 -0.16 -12.82
N GLY A 79 -17.90 0.03 -11.62
CA GLY A 79 -19.04 -0.73 -11.11
C GLY A 79 -18.72 -2.18 -10.69
N LEU A 80 -17.47 -2.51 -10.41
CA LEU A 80 -17.07 -3.84 -9.97
C LEU A 80 -17.51 -4.09 -8.52
N SER A 81 -17.70 -5.35 -8.17
CA SER A 81 -17.91 -5.75 -6.77
C SER A 81 -16.63 -5.50 -5.94
N TRP A 82 -16.79 -5.40 -4.63
CA TRP A 82 -15.67 -5.26 -3.71
C TRP A 82 -14.66 -6.40 -3.85
N GLU A 83 -15.14 -7.64 -3.89
CA GLU A 83 -14.33 -8.84 -3.97
C GLU A 83 -13.47 -8.85 -5.24
N MET A 84 -14.07 -8.45 -6.36
CA MET A 84 -13.39 -8.38 -7.65
C MET A 84 -12.36 -7.26 -7.66
N ALA A 85 -12.74 -6.07 -7.19
CA ALA A 85 -11.83 -4.92 -7.11
C ALA A 85 -10.62 -5.18 -6.20
N GLN A 86 -10.86 -5.76 -5.02
CA GLN A 86 -9.78 -6.13 -4.09
C GLN A 86 -8.84 -7.18 -4.69
N ARG A 87 -9.37 -8.24 -5.30
CA ARG A 87 -8.60 -9.31 -5.95
C ARG A 87 -7.73 -8.77 -7.10
N ILE A 88 -8.30 -7.95 -7.97
CA ILE A 88 -7.60 -7.31 -9.09
C ILE A 88 -6.50 -6.42 -8.55
N THR A 89 -6.80 -5.56 -7.58
CA THR A 89 -5.83 -4.65 -6.97
C THR A 89 -4.66 -5.43 -6.38
N TYR A 90 -4.91 -6.44 -5.55
CA TYR A 90 -3.85 -7.29 -4.98
C TYR A 90 -2.91 -7.86 -6.05
N ARG A 91 -3.45 -8.35 -7.15
CA ARG A 91 -2.68 -8.94 -8.26
C ARG A 91 -1.96 -7.90 -9.13
N CYS A 92 -2.33 -6.63 -9.03
CA CYS A 92 -1.69 -5.53 -9.75
C CYS A 92 -0.58 -4.82 -8.94
N MET A 93 -0.50 -4.99 -7.61
CA MET A 93 0.41 -4.23 -6.76
C MET A 93 1.63 -5.04 -6.38
N ALA A 94 2.82 -4.44 -6.53
CA ALA A 94 4.09 -4.93 -6.02
C ALA A 94 4.74 -3.84 -5.17
N TYR A 95 5.41 -4.22 -4.09
CA TYR A 95 5.96 -3.26 -3.12
C TYR A 95 7.44 -3.51 -2.85
N THR A 96 8.26 -2.47 -2.97
CA THR A 96 9.66 -2.46 -2.52
C THR A 96 9.79 -1.55 -1.30
N ASN A 97 10.23 -2.12 -0.18
CA ASN A 97 10.54 -1.36 1.02
C ASN A 97 11.99 -0.86 0.99
N HIS A 98 12.21 0.39 1.40
CA HIS A 98 13.54 1.02 1.50
C HIS A 98 13.95 1.31 2.95
N THR A 99 13.07 1.09 3.91
CA THR A 99 13.23 1.49 5.32
C THR A 99 13.55 0.28 6.18
N VAL A 100 14.52 0.41 7.09
CA VAL A 100 14.91 -0.62 8.06
C VAL A 100 14.48 -0.28 9.49
N MET A 101 14.12 0.97 9.77
CA MET A 101 13.74 1.44 11.10
C MET A 101 12.24 1.57 11.21
N ALA A 102 11.63 0.91 12.20
CA ALA A 102 10.19 0.91 12.40
C ALA A 102 9.60 2.32 12.64
N GLU A 103 10.35 3.19 13.30
CA GLU A 103 9.96 4.57 13.57
C GLU A 103 9.93 5.46 12.32
N ALA A 104 10.65 5.08 11.26
CA ALA A 104 10.68 5.82 10.00
C ALA A 104 9.58 5.35 9.01
N LEU A 105 8.81 4.32 9.34
CA LEU A 105 7.69 3.88 8.52
C LEU A 105 6.58 4.94 8.50
N GLU A 106 6.10 5.26 7.30
CA GLU A 106 5.10 6.31 7.09
C GLU A 106 3.76 5.97 7.74
N ARG A 107 3.23 6.94 8.47
CA ARG A 107 1.94 6.85 9.17
C ARG A 107 1.16 8.14 9.02
N TRP A 108 -0.16 8.01 8.84
CA TRP A 108 -1.07 9.15 8.71
C TRP A 108 -2.10 9.15 9.84
N PRO A 109 -2.32 10.28 10.54
CA PRO A 109 -3.40 10.38 11.51
C PRO A 109 -4.75 10.04 10.86
N VAL A 110 -5.56 9.23 11.53
CA VAL A 110 -6.89 8.82 11.05
C VAL A 110 -7.77 10.03 10.77
N ASP A 111 -7.78 11.03 11.69
CA ASP A 111 -8.61 12.22 11.51
C ASP A 111 -8.20 13.04 10.28
N MET A 112 -6.90 13.17 10.02
CA MET A 112 -6.41 13.84 8.82
C MET A 112 -6.83 13.10 7.55
N MET A 113 -6.73 11.77 7.56
CA MET A 113 -7.14 10.93 6.42
C MET A 113 -8.65 11.05 6.18
N LYS A 114 -9.48 10.96 7.23
CA LYS A 114 -10.94 11.14 7.16
C LYS A 114 -11.33 12.50 6.61
N GLN A 115 -10.69 13.56 7.08
CA GLN A 115 -10.99 14.91 6.67
C GLN A 115 -10.56 15.21 5.23
N THR A 116 -9.40 14.72 4.82
CA THR A 116 -8.80 15.06 3.52
C THR A 116 -9.27 14.14 2.41
N LEU A 117 -9.41 12.85 2.68
CA LEU A 117 -9.69 11.78 1.71
C LEU A 117 -10.76 10.82 2.25
N PRO A 118 -11.99 11.29 2.50
CA PRO A 118 -13.03 10.50 3.20
C PRO A 118 -13.36 9.20 2.47
N ARG A 119 -13.46 9.20 1.14
CA ARG A 119 -13.78 7.97 0.39
C ARG A 119 -12.63 6.95 0.43
N ILE A 120 -11.40 7.42 0.34
CA ILE A 120 -10.20 6.58 0.49
C ILE A 120 -10.14 5.98 1.89
N TYR A 121 -10.44 6.78 2.91
CA TYR A 121 -10.50 6.28 4.28
C TYR A 121 -11.55 5.17 4.47
N MET A 122 -12.74 5.30 3.92
CA MET A 122 -13.77 4.24 3.96
C MET A 122 -13.26 2.92 3.35
N ILE A 123 -12.49 2.99 2.27
CA ILE A 123 -11.90 1.81 1.63
C ILE A 123 -10.80 1.22 2.52
N LEU A 124 -9.94 2.05 3.11
CA LEU A 124 -8.92 1.60 4.05
C LEU A 124 -9.54 0.92 5.29
N GLU A 125 -10.63 1.49 5.81
CA GLU A 125 -11.37 0.93 6.94
C GLU A 125 -11.95 -0.46 6.62
N GLU A 126 -12.55 -0.64 5.44
CA GLU A 126 -13.07 -1.93 5.02
C GLU A 126 -11.95 -2.94 4.74
N LEU A 127 -10.82 -2.52 4.13
CA LEU A 127 -9.64 -3.38 3.98
C LEU A 127 -9.12 -3.84 5.34
N ASN A 128 -8.98 -2.90 6.28
CA ASN A 128 -8.53 -3.20 7.64
C ASN A 128 -9.46 -4.18 8.35
N ARG A 129 -10.79 -3.95 8.28
CA ARG A 129 -11.79 -4.83 8.89
C ARG A 129 -11.69 -6.26 8.37
N ARG A 130 -11.59 -6.44 7.05
CA ARG A 130 -11.45 -7.76 6.41
C ARG A 130 -10.15 -8.43 6.79
N MET A 131 -9.04 -7.70 6.73
CA MET A 131 -7.73 -8.22 7.09
C MET A 131 -7.66 -8.64 8.56
N CYS A 132 -8.13 -7.81 9.49
CA CYS A 132 -8.17 -8.15 10.91
C CYS A 132 -9.07 -9.37 11.19
N ALA A 133 -10.16 -9.53 10.45
CA ALA A 133 -11.02 -10.72 10.59
C ALA A 133 -10.29 -12.01 10.16
N GLU A 134 -9.46 -11.96 9.10
CA GLU A 134 -8.65 -13.12 8.70
C GLU A 134 -7.48 -13.35 9.66
N LEU A 135 -6.81 -12.29 10.13
CA LEU A 135 -5.75 -12.38 11.13
C LEU A 135 -6.26 -12.99 12.43
N PHE A 136 -7.49 -12.65 12.85
CA PHE A 136 -8.10 -13.21 14.05
C PHE A 136 -8.33 -14.72 13.95
N LYS A 137 -8.66 -15.23 12.77
CA LYS A 137 -8.77 -16.69 12.54
C LYS A 137 -7.42 -17.39 12.67
N SER A 138 -6.36 -16.74 12.19
CA SER A 138 -4.99 -17.30 12.23
C SER A 138 -4.33 -17.15 13.59
N TYR A 139 -4.64 -16.10 14.32
CA TYR A 139 -4.04 -15.71 15.60
C TYR A 139 -5.11 -15.39 16.66
N PRO A 140 -5.94 -16.38 17.07
CA PRO A 140 -6.96 -16.14 18.08
C PRO A 140 -6.31 -15.67 19.39
N ASP A 141 -6.94 -14.67 20.02
CA ASP A 141 -6.51 -14.07 21.29
C ASP A 141 -5.16 -13.34 21.29
N GLN A 142 -4.53 -13.14 20.12
CA GLN A 142 -3.29 -12.38 19.97
C GLN A 142 -3.53 -10.94 19.51
N TRP A 143 -4.30 -10.20 20.28
CA TRP A 143 -4.75 -8.84 19.92
C TRP A 143 -3.62 -7.84 19.66
N GLU A 144 -2.53 -7.93 20.42
CA GLU A 144 -1.36 -7.07 20.25
C GLU A 144 -0.70 -7.33 18.90
N ARG A 145 -0.52 -8.59 18.55
CA ARG A 145 0.03 -9.01 17.26
C ARG A 145 -0.84 -8.55 16.09
N ILE A 146 -2.15 -8.75 16.20
CA ILE A 146 -3.11 -8.25 15.18
C ILE A 146 -3.03 -6.74 15.06
N GLY A 147 -2.95 -6.01 16.19
CA GLY A 147 -2.81 -4.57 16.22
C GLY A 147 -1.54 -4.06 15.51
N HIS A 148 -0.42 -4.78 15.64
CA HIS A 148 0.84 -4.44 14.95
C HIS A 148 0.75 -4.68 13.43
N MET A 149 0.00 -5.68 12.99
CA MET A 149 -0.21 -5.98 11.56
C MET A 149 -1.33 -5.14 10.94
N ALA A 150 -2.22 -4.54 11.72
CA ALA A 150 -3.37 -3.80 11.25
C ALA A 150 -2.97 -2.61 10.35
N ILE A 151 -3.76 -2.38 9.29
CA ILE A 151 -3.63 -1.19 8.43
C ILE A 151 -4.00 0.06 9.22
N ILE A 152 -5.04 -0.02 10.05
CA ILE A 152 -5.47 1.05 10.94
C ILE A 152 -5.35 0.58 12.38
N GLY A 153 -4.49 1.24 13.12
CA GLY A 153 -4.26 0.94 14.53
C GLY A 153 -3.74 2.16 15.27
N TYR A 154 -4.02 2.24 16.57
CA TYR A 154 -3.51 3.30 17.46
C TYR A 154 -3.78 4.73 16.94
N GLY A 155 -4.92 4.95 16.28
CA GLY A 155 -5.32 6.24 15.72
C GLY A 155 -4.57 6.64 14.44
N GLN A 156 -3.86 5.71 13.81
CA GLN A 156 -3.06 5.96 12.61
C GLN A 156 -3.32 4.95 11.50
N VAL A 157 -3.11 5.37 10.26
CA VAL A 157 -3.03 4.51 9.08
C VAL A 157 -1.58 4.16 8.82
N HIS A 158 -1.24 2.88 8.88
CA HIS A 158 0.10 2.34 8.70
C HIS A 158 0.33 1.97 7.24
N MET A 159 1.03 2.83 6.51
CA MET A 159 1.18 2.68 5.05
C MET A 159 1.98 1.44 4.65
N ALA A 160 3.01 1.08 5.41
CA ALA A 160 3.79 -0.13 5.14
C ALA A 160 2.93 -1.41 5.32
N ASN A 161 2.10 -1.47 6.37
CA ASN A 161 1.18 -2.59 6.59
C ASN A 161 0.18 -2.73 5.42
N LEU A 162 -0.36 -1.60 4.94
CA LEU A 162 -1.22 -1.59 3.75
C LEU A 162 -0.49 -2.16 2.53
N CYS A 163 0.73 -1.68 2.26
CA CYS A 163 1.52 -2.11 1.10
C CYS A 163 1.87 -3.61 1.16
N VAL A 164 2.27 -4.12 2.33
CA VAL A 164 2.56 -5.55 2.51
C VAL A 164 1.31 -6.41 2.36
N ALA A 165 0.20 -6.01 2.98
CA ALA A 165 -1.05 -6.77 2.96
C ALA A 165 -1.69 -6.84 1.56
N MET A 166 -1.50 -5.80 0.74
CA MET A 166 -2.20 -5.63 -0.53
C MET A 166 -1.29 -5.71 -1.78
N SER A 167 -0.10 -6.28 -1.64
CA SER A 167 0.79 -6.53 -2.78
C SER A 167 1.04 -8.02 -2.96
N PHE A 168 1.02 -8.49 -4.22
CA PHE A 168 1.32 -9.89 -4.54
C PHE A 168 2.80 -10.22 -4.40
N SER A 169 3.66 -9.20 -4.41
CA SER A 169 5.11 -9.33 -4.26
C SER A 169 5.64 -8.20 -3.40
N VAL A 170 6.46 -8.54 -2.41
CA VAL A 170 7.11 -7.59 -1.51
C VAL A 170 8.59 -7.91 -1.47
N ASN A 171 9.46 -6.90 -1.61
CA ASN A 171 10.90 -7.10 -1.51
C ASN A 171 11.61 -5.93 -0.80
N GLY A 172 12.79 -6.23 -0.26
CA GLY A 172 13.78 -5.23 0.14
C GLY A 172 14.74 -4.90 -0.99
N VAL A 173 15.63 -3.93 -0.77
CA VAL A 173 16.57 -3.43 -1.80
C VAL A 173 17.88 -4.22 -1.89
N SER A 174 18.09 -5.21 -1.02
CA SER A 174 19.24 -6.13 -1.02
C SER A 174 18.91 -7.41 -0.25
N GLN A 175 19.74 -8.44 -0.36
CA GLN A 175 19.58 -9.68 0.42
C GLN A 175 19.56 -9.41 1.93
N LEU A 176 20.53 -8.61 2.42
CA LEU A 176 20.59 -8.25 3.84
C LEU A 176 19.33 -7.50 4.30
N HIS A 177 18.86 -6.54 3.48
CA HIS A 177 17.65 -5.81 3.78
C HIS A 177 16.42 -6.73 3.80
N GLY A 178 16.29 -7.62 2.81
CA GLY A 178 15.21 -8.62 2.78
C GLY A 178 15.18 -9.48 4.04
N LYS A 179 16.36 -9.90 4.52
CA LYS A 179 16.48 -10.66 5.77
C LYS A 179 16.05 -9.84 7.00
N ILE A 180 16.43 -8.56 7.08
CA ILE A 180 15.98 -7.66 8.16
C ILE A 180 14.46 -7.50 8.15
N LEU A 181 13.84 -7.39 6.98
CA LEU A 181 12.38 -7.33 6.87
C LEU A 181 11.71 -8.60 7.40
N GLN A 182 12.26 -9.78 7.08
CA GLN A 182 11.75 -11.07 7.53
C GLN A 182 11.94 -11.27 9.05
N ASP A 183 13.10 -10.90 9.56
CA ASP A 183 13.47 -11.15 10.96
C ASP A 183 12.88 -10.11 11.94
N SER A 184 12.46 -8.93 11.44
CA SER A 184 12.07 -7.78 12.25
C SER A 184 10.79 -7.09 11.76
N LEU A 185 10.89 -6.17 10.79
CA LEU A 185 9.81 -5.23 10.43
C LEU A 185 8.51 -5.90 10.00
N PHE A 186 8.59 -6.97 9.21
CA PHE A 186 7.45 -7.69 8.67
C PHE A 186 7.44 -9.16 9.06
N HIS A 187 8.06 -9.48 10.20
CA HIS A 187 8.19 -10.85 10.70
C HIS A 187 6.83 -11.57 10.79
N ASP A 188 5.82 -10.93 11.33
CA ASP A 188 4.49 -11.53 11.48
C ASP A 188 3.81 -11.76 10.10
N TYR A 189 4.01 -10.89 9.15
CA TYR A 189 3.54 -11.08 7.78
C TYR A 189 4.29 -12.23 7.08
N TRP A 190 5.60 -12.33 7.32
CA TRP A 190 6.39 -13.43 6.76
C TRP A 190 5.97 -14.79 7.34
N LEU A 191 5.68 -14.87 8.63
CA LEU A 191 5.15 -16.09 9.24
C LEU A 191 3.76 -16.48 8.71
N LEU A 192 2.93 -15.49 8.40
CA LEU A 192 1.59 -15.73 7.84
C LEU A 192 1.65 -16.24 6.39
N ASN A 193 2.57 -15.69 5.60
CA ASN A 193 2.70 -15.96 4.17
C ASN A 193 4.17 -16.05 3.75
N ASN A 194 4.80 -17.20 3.97
CA ASN A 194 6.22 -17.46 3.67
C ASN A 194 6.72 -17.04 2.27
N CYS A 195 5.82 -16.71 1.35
CA CYS A 195 6.13 -16.42 -0.05
C CYS A 195 6.14 -14.92 -0.40
N LEU A 196 5.78 -14.02 0.54
CA LEU A 196 5.58 -12.59 0.20
C LEU A 196 6.87 -11.76 0.18
N LEU A 197 7.90 -12.19 0.95
CA LEU A 197 9.15 -11.42 1.05
C LEU A 197 10.23 -12.06 0.16
N TYR A 198 10.39 -11.50 -1.02
CA TYR A 198 11.45 -11.89 -1.94
C TYR A 198 12.72 -11.10 -1.67
N THR A 199 13.87 -11.75 -1.82
CA THR A 199 15.17 -11.08 -1.88
C THR A 199 15.42 -10.65 -3.33
N SER A 200 15.54 -9.35 -3.57
CA SER A 200 15.96 -8.85 -4.87
C SER A 200 17.50 -8.86 -4.94
N PRO A 201 18.12 -9.48 -5.96
CA PRO A 201 19.56 -9.35 -6.15
C PRO A 201 19.87 -7.87 -6.42
N SER A 202 20.82 -7.33 -5.66
CA SER A 202 21.30 -5.97 -5.81
C SER A 202 22.77 -5.99 -6.23
N PRO A 203 23.26 -5.05 -7.06
CA PRO A 203 24.69 -4.89 -7.31
C PRO A 203 25.51 -4.74 -6.02
N ARG A 204 24.90 -4.21 -4.95
CA ARG A 204 25.55 -4.08 -3.62
C ARG A 204 25.78 -5.43 -2.92
N ASP A 205 25.06 -6.49 -3.31
CA ASP A 205 25.25 -7.83 -2.73
C ASP A 205 26.51 -8.51 -3.31
N THR A 206 26.95 -8.10 -4.49
CA THR A 206 28.14 -8.65 -5.17
C THR A 206 29.45 -7.96 -4.78
N GLU A 207 29.40 -6.77 -4.20
CA GLU A 207 30.59 -6.00 -3.78
C GLU A 207 31.20 -6.50 -2.44
N ARG A 208 30.57 -7.47 -1.77
CA ARG A 208 30.97 -7.97 -0.43
C ARG A 208 31.33 -9.46 -0.41
N SER A 209 31.46 -10.09 -1.57
CA SER A 209 31.90 -11.50 -1.69
C SER A 209 33.36 -11.60 -2.06
#